data_414e9fa00f5b866741ef7ec9a0231100
#
_entry.id   414e9fa00f5b866741ef7ec9a0231100
#
_cell.length_a   1.000
_cell.length_b   1.000
_cell.length_c   1.000
_cell.angle_alpha   90.00
_cell.angle_beta   90.00
_cell.angle_gamma   90.00
#
_symmetry.space_group_name_H-M   'P 1'
#
loop_
_entity.id
_entity.type
_entity.pdbx_description
1 polymer ?
#
loop_
_entity_poly.entity_id
_entity_poly.type
_entity_poly.pdbx_seq_one_letter_code
_entity_poly.pdbx_strand_id
1 'polypeptide(L)'
;MTADFAADVVTWCYPEPYDSNDMTGADPAFLADPGSGFFALVDDGALIGFRSFGDDGQVPGWSDDDSALDTGGGLRPELTGQGLGRAAIGTGLEFGRERFAPPAFRVTIASYNVRAQRVVAALGFRSAGRFAATDSGRSYEVLVRPERRPGRGQSANRWRK
;
A
#
# COMPACT_ATOMS: atom_id res chain seq x y z
N MET A 1 -0.87 13.73 2.45
CA MET A 1 0.59 13.99 2.46
C MET A 1 0.80 15.49 2.53
N THR A 2 1.58 16.01 3.48
CA THR A 2 1.97 17.43 3.51
C THR A 2 3.26 17.64 2.73
N ALA A 3 3.58 18.91 2.36
CA ALA A 3 4.84 19.21 1.69
C ALA A 3 6.08 18.83 2.54
N ASP A 4 6.02 19.09 3.86
CA ASP A 4 7.11 18.75 4.77
C ASP A 4 7.31 17.23 4.89
N PHE A 5 6.21 16.46 4.96
CA PHE A 5 6.29 15.00 4.97
C PHE A 5 6.80 14.44 3.64
N ALA A 6 6.37 15.01 2.51
CA ALA A 6 6.89 14.62 1.21
C ALA A 6 8.38 14.89 1.07
N ALA A 7 8.84 16.07 1.54
CA ALA A 7 10.27 16.42 1.56
C ALA A 7 11.10 15.46 2.44
N ASP A 8 10.52 14.95 3.53
CA ASP A 8 11.16 13.93 4.36
C ASP A 8 11.19 12.57 3.62
N VAL A 9 10.06 12.09 3.09
CA VAL A 9 9.95 10.80 2.40
C VAL A 9 10.98 10.66 1.27
N VAL A 10 11.22 11.69 0.47
CA VAL A 10 12.16 11.60 -0.66
C VAL A 10 13.63 11.50 -0.23
N THR A 11 13.92 11.59 1.06
CA THR A 11 15.28 11.34 1.61
C THR A 11 15.47 9.89 2.05
N TRP A 12 14.43 9.06 2.02
CA TRP A 12 14.48 7.71 2.58
C TRP A 12 15.27 6.75 1.70
N CYS A 13 16.28 6.13 2.31
CA CYS A 13 17.11 5.09 1.73
C CYS A 13 17.03 3.83 2.60
N TYR A 14 17.00 2.69 1.97
CA TYR A 14 16.94 1.40 2.66
C TYR A 14 18.24 0.61 2.43
N PRO A 15 18.68 -0.19 3.43
CA PRO A 15 19.85 -1.04 3.25
C PRO A 15 19.57 -2.16 2.24
N GLU A 16 20.62 -2.63 1.57
CA GLU A 16 20.51 -3.81 0.71
C GLU A 16 19.87 -5.01 1.47
N PRO A 17 19.04 -5.79 0.79
CA PRO A 17 18.64 -5.73 -0.62
C PRO A 17 17.41 -4.86 -0.89
N TYR A 18 17.03 -3.97 0.04
CA TYR A 18 15.79 -3.19 -0.02
C TYR A 18 15.96 -1.80 -0.65
N ASP A 19 17.16 -1.47 -1.10
CA ASP A 19 17.53 -0.21 -1.78
C ASP A 19 16.66 0.15 -2.99
N SER A 20 16.06 -0.86 -3.62
CA SER A 20 15.08 -0.62 -4.69
C SER A 20 13.76 0.03 -4.24
N ASN A 21 13.56 0.16 -2.94
CA ASN A 21 12.43 0.89 -2.37
C ASN A 21 12.80 2.33 -1.96
N ASP A 22 14.04 2.76 -2.29
CA ASP A 22 14.48 4.12 -2.02
C ASP A 22 13.57 5.15 -2.69
N MET A 23 13.30 6.22 -1.97
CA MET A 23 12.43 7.30 -2.42
C MET A 23 13.20 8.51 -2.97
N THR A 24 14.53 8.44 -3.04
CA THR A 24 15.41 9.55 -3.41
C THR A 24 15.26 10.04 -4.86
N GLY A 25 14.60 9.27 -5.71
CA GLY A 25 14.27 9.67 -7.09
C GLY A 25 12.87 10.26 -7.26
N ALA A 26 12.05 10.30 -6.18
CA ALA A 26 10.68 10.78 -6.24
C ALA A 26 10.62 12.32 -6.20
N ASP A 27 9.59 12.88 -6.84
CA ASP A 27 9.30 14.33 -6.76
C ASP A 27 8.44 14.62 -5.53
N PRO A 28 8.94 15.40 -4.55
CA PRO A 28 8.16 15.74 -3.37
C PRO A 28 6.89 16.55 -3.68
N ALA A 29 6.89 17.34 -4.76
CA ALA A 29 5.71 18.09 -5.17
C ALA A 29 4.60 17.14 -5.64
N PHE A 30 4.96 16.07 -6.37
CA PHE A 30 4.02 15.03 -6.77
C PHE A 30 3.47 14.25 -5.57
N LEU A 31 4.33 13.86 -4.62
CA LEU A 31 3.88 13.15 -3.42
C LEU A 31 2.91 13.99 -2.57
N ALA A 32 3.11 15.31 -2.54
CA ALA A 32 2.27 16.24 -1.78
C ALA A 32 1.00 16.68 -2.53
N ASP A 33 0.89 16.38 -3.83
CA ASP A 33 -0.28 16.74 -4.64
C ASP A 33 -1.53 16.05 -4.07
N PRO A 34 -2.62 16.79 -3.77
CA PRO A 34 -3.88 16.20 -3.32
C PRO A 34 -4.51 15.22 -4.33
N GLY A 35 -4.16 15.32 -5.61
CA GLY A 35 -4.58 14.41 -6.67
C GLY A 35 -3.76 13.14 -6.77
N SER A 36 -2.61 13.06 -6.10
CA SER A 36 -1.81 11.85 -6.04
C SER A 36 -2.43 10.81 -5.12
N GLY A 37 -2.06 9.55 -5.34
CA GLY A 37 -2.47 8.43 -4.48
C GLY A 37 -1.65 8.31 -3.18
N PHE A 38 -0.78 9.26 -2.83
CA PHE A 38 0.12 9.17 -1.68
C PHE A 38 -0.48 9.77 -0.40
N PHE A 39 -0.44 8.99 0.69
CA PHE A 39 -0.95 9.36 2.02
C PHE A 39 0.12 9.10 3.09
N ALA A 40 0.29 10.04 4.01
CA ALA A 40 1.19 9.88 5.14
C ALA A 40 0.58 8.94 6.19
N LEU A 41 1.41 8.06 6.76
CA LEU A 41 1.13 7.37 8.01
C LEU A 41 1.78 8.16 9.15
N VAL A 42 0.96 8.60 10.09
CA VAL A 42 1.40 9.46 11.19
C VAL A 42 1.00 8.82 12.51
N ASP A 43 1.92 8.81 13.47
CA ASP A 43 1.69 8.36 14.83
C ASP A 43 2.19 9.44 15.80
N ASP A 44 1.30 9.92 16.67
CA ASP A 44 1.55 11.03 17.61
C ASP A 44 2.23 12.26 16.95
N GLY A 45 1.76 12.63 15.77
CA GLY A 45 2.29 13.75 14.98
C GLY A 45 3.58 13.46 14.21
N ALA A 46 4.22 12.32 14.42
CA ALA A 46 5.43 11.92 13.72
C ALA A 46 5.12 11.10 12.46
N LEU A 47 5.80 11.40 11.36
CA LEU A 47 5.71 10.60 10.13
C LEU A 47 6.42 9.26 10.33
N ILE A 48 5.68 8.16 10.28
CA ILE A 48 6.20 6.80 10.44
C ILE A 48 6.25 6.00 9.13
N GLY A 49 5.53 6.45 8.11
CA GLY A 49 5.46 5.77 6.83
C GLY A 49 4.57 6.49 5.83
N PHE A 50 4.35 5.87 4.70
CA PHE A 50 3.38 6.32 3.71
C PHE A 50 2.65 5.13 3.08
N ARG A 51 1.50 5.40 2.47
CA ARG A 51 0.77 4.48 1.60
C ARG A 51 0.51 5.14 0.26
N SER A 52 0.53 4.34 -0.80
CA SER A 52 0.05 4.72 -2.12
C SER A 52 -1.14 3.87 -2.53
N PHE A 53 -2.06 4.45 -3.32
CA PHE A 53 -3.25 3.78 -3.82
C PHE A 53 -3.50 4.11 -5.29
N GLY A 54 -4.19 3.18 -5.99
CA GLY A 54 -4.46 3.31 -7.41
C GLY A 54 -3.19 3.16 -8.24
N ASP A 55 -3.05 3.94 -9.29
CA ASP A 55 -1.93 3.89 -10.22
C ASP A 55 -0.58 4.06 -9.51
N ASP A 56 -0.54 4.86 -8.44
CA ASP A 56 0.66 5.08 -7.61
C ASP A 56 1.02 3.87 -6.73
N GLY A 57 0.20 2.85 -6.69
CA GLY A 57 0.46 1.57 -6.03
C GLY A 57 0.94 0.47 -6.97
N GLN A 58 1.02 0.74 -8.28
CA GLN A 58 1.33 -0.23 -9.32
C GLN A 58 2.83 -0.33 -9.60
N VAL A 59 3.22 -1.48 -10.17
CA VAL A 59 4.56 -1.71 -10.75
C VAL A 59 4.39 -2.07 -12.22
N PRO A 60 5.08 -1.39 -13.15
CA PRO A 60 4.91 -1.63 -14.59
C PRO A 60 5.19 -3.07 -15.00
N GLY A 61 4.27 -3.66 -15.77
CA GLY A 61 4.41 -5.02 -16.32
C GLY A 61 3.35 -6.01 -15.89
N TRP A 62 2.50 -5.67 -14.91
CA TRP A 62 1.30 -6.44 -14.59
C TRP A 62 0.10 -5.94 -15.39
N SER A 63 -0.84 -6.84 -15.70
CA SER A 63 -2.12 -6.45 -16.31
C SER A 63 -3.09 -6.05 -15.19
N ASP A 64 -3.04 -4.78 -14.84
CA ASP A 64 -3.92 -4.20 -13.83
C ASP A 64 -5.33 -4.02 -14.40
N ASP A 65 -6.32 -4.26 -13.56
CA ASP A 65 -7.73 -4.15 -13.87
C ASP A 65 -8.48 -3.58 -12.65
N ASP A 66 -9.75 -3.22 -12.85
CA ASP A 66 -10.62 -2.65 -11.82
C ASP A 66 -11.11 -3.68 -10.77
N SER A 67 -10.64 -4.93 -10.82
CA SER A 67 -11.04 -5.97 -9.87
C SER A 67 -10.49 -5.76 -8.46
N ALA A 68 -9.41 -4.98 -8.33
CA ALA A 68 -8.78 -4.65 -7.06
C ALA A 68 -8.17 -3.24 -7.09
N LEU A 69 -8.12 -2.60 -5.93
CA LEU A 69 -7.38 -1.36 -5.73
C LEU A 69 -5.91 -1.69 -5.42
N ASP A 70 -5.00 -1.21 -6.25
CA ASP A 70 -3.58 -1.33 -6.01
C ASP A 70 -3.16 -0.49 -4.82
N THR A 71 -2.26 -1.02 -4.00
CA THR A 71 -1.72 -0.29 -2.86
C THR A 71 -0.28 -0.69 -2.58
N GLY A 72 0.55 0.32 -2.40
CA GLY A 72 1.94 0.23 -2.01
C GLY A 72 2.24 0.99 -0.73
N GLY A 73 3.50 1.24 -0.47
CA GLY A 73 3.95 2.09 0.62
C GLY A 73 5.20 1.59 1.31
N GLY A 74 5.70 2.40 2.24
CA GLY A 74 6.91 2.11 3.02
C GLY A 74 6.81 2.62 4.45
N LEU A 75 7.57 2.00 5.34
CA LEU A 75 7.87 2.54 6.65
C LEU A 75 9.13 3.39 6.58
N ARG A 76 9.25 4.37 7.47
CA ARG A 76 10.50 5.09 7.69
C ARG A 76 11.64 4.06 7.87
N PRO A 77 12.80 4.23 7.21
CA PRO A 77 13.86 3.22 7.22
C PRO A 77 14.26 2.76 8.61
N GLU A 78 14.38 3.69 9.57
CA GLU A 78 14.77 3.41 10.95
C GLU A 78 13.74 2.57 11.71
N LEU A 79 12.49 2.55 11.25
CA LEU A 79 11.40 1.77 11.86
C LEU A 79 11.24 0.38 11.24
N THR A 80 12.00 0.08 10.20
CA THR A 80 11.93 -1.24 9.55
C THR A 80 12.53 -2.33 10.45
N GLY A 81 11.99 -3.55 10.35
CA GLY A 81 12.49 -4.69 11.16
C GLY A 81 12.03 -4.70 12.61
N GLN A 82 11.26 -3.72 13.07
CA GLN A 82 10.79 -3.61 14.45
C GLN A 82 9.38 -4.19 14.69
N GLY A 83 8.85 -4.95 13.74
CA GLY A 83 7.51 -5.56 13.86
C GLY A 83 6.34 -4.64 13.53
N LEU A 84 6.58 -3.38 13.17
CA LEU A 84 5.53 -2.38 12.92
C LEU A 84 4.78 -2.58 11.60
N GLY A 85 5.33 -3.37 10.67
CA GLY A 85 4.78 -3.51 9.32
C GLY A 85 3.32 -3.96 9.27
N ARG A 86 2.91 -4.88 10.16
CA ARG A 86 1.52 -5.37 10.21
C ARG A 86 0.54 -4.27 10.63
N ALA A 87 0.87 -3.50 11.65
CA ALA A 87 0.04 -2.39 12.10
C ALA A 87 -0.05 -1.30 11.04
N ALA A 88 1.09 -0.88 10.48
CA ALA A 88 1.16 0.16 9.45
C ALA A 88 0.37 -0.21 8.18
N ILE A 89 0.54 -1.44 7.67
CA ILE A 89 -0.23 -1.90 6.51
C ILE A 89 -1.71 -2.02 6.87
N GLY A 90 -2.04 -2.58 8.03
CA GLY A 90 -3.43 -2.71 8.52
C GLY A 90 -4.15 -1.37 8.56
N THR A 91 -3.56 -0.36 9.19
CA THR A 91 -4.10 1.02 9.24
C THR A 91 -4.30 1.59 7.83
N GLY A 92 -3.33 1.39 6.93
CA GLY A 92 -3.46 1.83 5.54
C GLY A 92 -4.61 1.15 4.80
N LEU A 93 -4.81 -0.16 5.03
CA LEU A 93 -5.93 -0.90 4.42
C LEU A 93 -7.29 -0.46 4.98
N GLU A 94 -7.38 -0.15 6.27
CA GLU A 94 -8.60 0.42 6.88
C GLU A 94 -8.92 1.78 6.25
N PHE A 95 -7.96 2.68 6.17
CA PHE A 95 -8.11 3.95 5.46
C PHE A 95 -8.56 3.75 4.01
N GLY A 96 -7.89 2.86 3.26
CA GLY A 96 -8.23 2.57 1.87
C GLY A 96 -9.65 2.00 1.71
N ARG A 97 -10.10 1.16 2.65
CA ARG A 97 -11.46 0.62 2.67
C ARG A 97 -12.50 1.72 2.87
N GLU A 98 -12.27 2.61 3.82
CA GLU A 98 -13.19 3.73 4.12
C GLU A 98 -13.23 4.74 2.98
N ARG A 99 -12.08 5.04 2.39
CA ARG A 99 -11.94 6.10 1.38
C ARG A 99 -12.40 5.69 0.00
N PHE A 100 -12.14 4.44 -0.42
CA PHE A 100 -12.31 3.97 -1.79
C PHE A 100 -13.34 2.83 -1.92
N ALA A 101 -13.69 2.15 -0.83
CA ALA A 101 -14.61 1.01 -0.80
C ALA A 101 -14.33 -0.05 -1.90
N PRO A 102 -13.09 -0.50 -2.09
CA PRO A 102 -12.73 -1.38 -3.18
C PRO A 102 -13.30 -2.78 -2.99
N PRO A 103 -13.53 -3.55 -4.07
CA PRO A 103 -13.93 -4.95 -3.97
C PRO A 103 -12.81 -5.86 -3.46
N ALA A 104 -11.56 -5.47 -3.67
CA ALA A 104 -10.36 -6.14 -3.20
C ALA A 104 -9.20 -5.16 -3.13
N PHE A 105 -8.15 -5.49 -2.37
CA PHE A 105 -6.84 -4.85 -2.45
C PHE A 105 -5.86 -5.74 -3.20
N ARG A 106 -4.97 -5.12 -3.97
CA ARG A 106 -3.83 -5.75 -4.63
C ARG A 106 -2.54 -5.10 -4.15
N VAL A 107 -1.53 -5.93 -3.84
CA VAL A 107 -0.18 -5.47 -3.53
C VAL A 107 0.81 -6.16 -4.46
N THR A 108 1.79 -5.40 -4.93
CA THR A 108 2.90 -5.90 -5.75
C THR A 108 4.19 -5.73 -4.96
N ILE A 109 4.84 -6.85 -4.66
CA ILE A 109 6.00 -6.90 -3.76
C ILE A 109 7.16 -7.57 -4.48
N ALA A 110 8.35 -6.96 -4.44
CA ALA A 110 9.54 -7.57 -5.01
C ALA A 110 9.77 -8.99 -4.45
N SER A 111 10.08 -9.95 -5.33
CA SER A 111 10.15 -11.39 -4.97
C SER A 111 11.17 -11.68 -3.87
N TYR A 112 12.23 -10.87 -3.75
CA TYR A 112 13.21 -10.99 -2.67
C TYR A 112 12.70 -10.45 -1.31
N ASN A 113 11.66 -9.59 -1.30
CA ASN A 113 11.15 -8.98 -0.07
C ASN A 113 10.19 -9.93 0.68
N VAL A 114 10.75 -11.05 1.15
CA VAL A 114 10.03 -12.09 1.89
C VAL A 114 9.40 -11.55 3.19
N ARG A 115 10.01 -10.51 3.80
CA ARG A 115 9.44 -9.87 5.00
C ARG A 115 8.07 -9.28 4.71
N ALA A 116 7.97 -8.44 3.69
CA ALA A 116 6.71 -7.81 3.31
C ALA A 116 5.68 -8.85 2.88
N GLN A 117 6.07 -9.86 2.11
CA GLN A 117 5.20 -10.95 1.69
C GLN A 117 4.58 -11.70 2.88
N ARG A 118 5.37 -12.00 3.93
CA ARG A 118 4.87 -12.64 5.15
C ARG A 118 3.87 -11.76 5.89
N VAL A 119 4.13 -10.45 5.96
CA VAL A 119 3.23 -9.50 6.62
C VAL A 119 1.88 -9.44 5.91
N VAL A 120 1.87 -9.28 4.58
CA VAL A 120 0.59 -9.20 3.84
C VAL A 120 -0.14 -10.55 3.82
N ALA A 121 0.57 -11.67 3.78
CA ALA A 121 -0.04 -13.01 3.93
C ALA A 121 -0.75 -13.15 5.29
N ALA A 122 -0.15 -12.66 6.37
CA ALA A 122 -0.77 -12.62 7.70
C ALA A 122 -1.99 -11.68 7.78
N LEU A 123 -2.09 -10.70 6.87
CA LEU A 123 -3.23 -9.82 6.69
C LEU A 123 -4.30 -10.37 5.72
N GLY A 124 -4.14 -11.61 5.27
CA GLY A 124 -5.14 -12.31 4.46
C GLY A 124 -4.95 -12.21 2.95
N PHE A 125 -3.86 -11.61 2.48
CA PHE A 125 -3.53 -11.63 1.06
C PHE A 125 -3.12 -13.04 0.59
N ARG A 126 -3.45 -13.35 -0.66
CA ARG A 126 -3.10 -14.61 -1.33
C ARG A 126 -2.41 -14.31 -2.65
N SER A 127 -1.43 -15.14 -3.03
CA SER A 127 -0.75 -15.02 -4.32
C SER A 127 -1.74 -15.10 -5.47
N ALA A 128 -1.64 -14.14 -6.39
CA ALA A 128 -2.39 -14.07 -7.64
C ALA A 128 -1.50 -14.30 -8.86
N GLY A 129 -0.18 -14.12 -8.73
CA GLY A 129 0.77 -14.34 -9.80
C GLY A 129 2.14 -13.73 -9.54
N ARG A 130 2.98 -13.84 -10.56
CA ARG A 130 4.35 -13.32 -10.57
C ARG A 130 4.66 -12.74 -11.95
N PHE A 131 5.43 -11.69 -12.00
CA PHE A 131 5.89 -11.09 -13.25
C PHE A 131 7.27 -10.45 -13.11
N ALA A 132 7.89 -10.10 -14.25
CA ALA A 132 9.08 -9.25 -14.28
C ALA A 132 8.65 -7.84 -14.71
N ALA A 133 9.07 -6.83 -13.95
CA ALA A 133 8.79 -5.44 -14.28
C ALA A 133 9.41 -5.05 -15.62
N THR A 134 8.68 -4.30 -16.44
CA THR A 134 9.10 -3.94 -17.80
C THR A 134 10.23 -2.92 -17.84
N ASP A 135 10.38 -2.12 -16.79
CA ASP A 135 11.38 -1.08 -16.65
C ASP A 135 12.71 -1.58 -16.09
N SER A 136 12.66 -2.51 -15.13
CA SER A 136 13.83 -2.96 -14.37
C SER A 136 14.18 -4.44 -14.57
N GLY A 137 13.26 -5.24 -15.16
CA GLY A 137 13.40 -6.69 -15.25
C GLY A 137 13.31 -7.41 -13.89
N ARG A 138 13.05 -6.68 -12.80
CA ARG A 138 12.96 -7.23 -11.44
C ARG A 138 11.69 -8.07 -11.28
N SER A 139 11.82 -9.21 -10.61
CA SER A 139 10.69 -10.11 -10.34
C SER A 139 9.84 -9.62 -9.16
N TYR A 140 8.53 -9.66 -9.34
CA TYR A 140 7.53 -9.27 -8.34
C TYR A 140 6.48 -10.37 -8.14
N GLU A 141 6.00 -10.46 -6.89
CA GLU A 141 4.82 -11.22 -6.49
C GLU A 141 3.61 -10.29 -6.45
N VAL A 142 2.52 -10.71 -7.05
CA VAL A 142 1.22 -10.04 -6.93
C VAL A 142 0.35 -10.83 -5.96
N LEU A 143 -0.16 -10.14 -4.94
CA LEU A 143 -1.03 -10.75 -3.95
C LEU A 143 -2.32 -9.93 -3.85
N VAL A 144 -3.44 -10.63 -3.68
CA VAL A 144 -4.78 -10.03 -3.63
C VAL A 144 -5.50 -10.44 -2.34
N ARG A 145 -6.24 -9.50 -1.78
CA ARG A 145 -7.15 -9.73 -0.65
C ARG A 145 -8.54 -9.21 -1.01
N PRO A 146 -9.57 -10.08 -1.15
CA PRO A 146 -10.94 -9.65 -1.30
C PRO A 146 -11.42 -8.89 -0.07
N GLU A 147 -12.16 -7.81 -0.27
CA GLU A 147 -12.83 -7.11 0.81
C GLU A 147 -14.28 -7.61 0.93
N ARG A 148 -14.72 -7.84 2.15
CA ARG A 148 -16.13 -8.15 2.38
C ARG A 148 -16.92 -6.88 2.05
N ARG A 149 -17.83 -6.96 1.08
CA ARG A 149 -18.83 -5.91 0.93
C ARG A 149 -19.54 -5.76 2.27
N PRO A 150 -19.67 -4.53 2.82
CA PRO A 150 -20.56 -4.33 3.95
C PRO A 150 -21.91 -4.94 3.52
N GLY A 151 -22.38 -5.94 4.28
CA GLY A 151 -23.64 -6.60 3.98
C GLY A 151 -24.68 -5.51 3.75
N ARG A 152 -25.44 -5.59 2.65
CA ARG A 152 -26.66 -4.78 2.52
C ARG A 152 -27.45 -5.09 3.75
N GLY A 153 -27.46 -4.13 4.70
CA GLY A 153 -28.23 -4.26 5.92
C GLY A 153 -29.61 -4.74 5.53
N GLN A 154 -30.02 -5.85 6.06
CA GLN A 154 -31.43 -6.19 6.10
C GLN A 154 -32.10 -4.96 6.69
N SER A 155 -32.71 -4.14 5.85
CA SER A 155 -33.69 -3.15 6.30
C SER A 155 -34.77 -3.98 6.95
N ALA A 156 -34.65 -4.09 8.26
CA ALA A 156 -35.71 -4.65 9.09
C ALA A 156 -36.93 -3.76 8.87
N ASN A 157 -37.79 -4.20 7.99
CA ASN A 157 -39.18 -3.79 7.92
C ASN A 157 -39.82 -4.07 9.30
N ARG A 158 -39.75 -3.09 10.18
CA ARG A 158 -40.48 -3.13 11.47
C ARG A 158 -41.20 -1.80 11.69
N TRP A 159 -42.19 -1.53 10.84
CA TRP A 159 -43.30 -0.67 11.19
C TRP A 159 -44.57 -1.21 10.52
N ARG A 160 -45.26 -2.09 11.19
CA ARG A 160 -46.69 -2.22 11.06
C ARG A 160 -47.30 -2.21 12.46
N LYS A 161 -48.09 -1.15 12.65
CA LYS A 161 -49.07 -0.81 13.69
C LYS A 161 -48.51 -0.33 15.00
#